data_3252333f7eb06580946cf6ce4c205db8
#
_entry.id   3252333f7eb06580946cf6ce4c205db8
#
_cell.length_a   1.000
_cell.length_b   1.000
_cell.length_c   1.000
_cell.angle_alpha   90.00
_cell.angle_beta   90.00
_cell.angle_gamma   90.00
#
_symmetry.space_group_name_H-M   'P 1'
#
loop_
_entity.id
_entity.type
_entity.pdbx_description
1 polymer ?
#
loop_
_entity_poly.entity_id
_entity_poly.type
_entity_poly.pdbx_seq_one_letter_code
_entity_poly.pdbx_strand_id
1 'polypeptide(L)'
;LGRMILRNSNVDTNISIFTEDDVKLKLWVTSWLEEYLSSDIDRIYDFINLFPEPVNPFDFKSKSEYEAYIRDNEFRTLNSDLVKGYQELLIANFLYENGVEYKYESPYVTKRRIDIGFDYRPDFKIIEPELYIEHFGVDRNGRTRPDIDRVSYNQSINNKRMLHNECETVLIETFHYEWIEGVLLENLKKKLLDNGVILNP
;
A
#
# COMPACT_ATOMS: atom_id res chain seq x y z
N LEU A 1 7.32 -4.69 -11.57
CA LEU A 1 7.11 -5.84 -12.46
C LEU A 1 8.42 -6.63 -12.66
N GLY A 2 9.52 -6.03 -13.09
CA GLY A 2 10.81 -6.71 -13.32
C GLY A 2 11.31 -7.48 -12.07
N ARG A 3 11.30 -6.87 -10.88
CA ARG A 3 11.71 -7.52 -9.63
C ARG A 3 10.81 -8.69 -9.23
N MET A 4 9.51 -8.60 -9.50
CA MET A 4 8.54 -9.65 -9.23
C MET A 4 8.76 -10.86 -10.15
N ILE A 5 8.99 -10.60 -11.43
CA ILE A 5 9.34 -11.63 -12.42
C ILE A 5 10.61 -12.36 -11.98
N LEU A 6 11.64 -11.63 -11.53
CA LEU A 6 12.90 -12.21 -11.05
C LEU A 6 12.75 -13.09 -9.81
N ARG A 7 11.84 -12.75 -8.89
CA ARG A 7 11.61 -13.57 -7.68
C ARG A 7 10.83 -14.85 -7.96
N ASN A 8 9.94 -14.81 -8.94
CA ASN A 8 9.08 -15.96 -9.28
C ASN A 8 9.65 -16.84 -10.38
N SER A 9 10.61 -16.35 -11.16
CA SER A 9 11.35 -17.16 -12.12
C SER A 9 12.64 -17.66 -11.46
N ASN A 10 12.83 -18.96 -11.36
CA ASN A 10 14.13 -19.59 -11.03
C ASN A 10 15.18 -19.33 -12.13
N VAL A 11 15.15 -18.19 -12.77
CA VAL A 11 16.08 -17.81 -13.83
C VAL A 11 17.28 -17.16 -13.19
N ASP A 12 18.43 -17.74 -13.39
CA ASP A 12 19.75 -17.18 -13.04
C ASP A 12 20.01 -15.96 -13.96
N THR A 13 19.37 -14.82 -13.60
CA THR A 13 19.43 -13.61 -14.37
C THR A 13 20.69 -12.84 -13.99
N ASN A 14 21.53 -12.64 -14.95
CA ASN A 14 22.68 -11.76 -14.82
C ASN A 14 22.16 -10.31 -14.63
N ILE A 15 22.17 -9.83 -13.39
CA ILE A 15 21.58 -8.54 -12.94
C ILE A 15 22.11 -7.36 -13.80
N SER A 16 23.28 -7.48 -14.42
CA SER A 16 23.86 -6.47 -15.30
C SER A 16 23.02 -6.13 -16.54
N ILE A 17 22.11 -7.03 -16.97
CA ILE A 17 21.21 -6.76 -18.10
C ILE A 17 20.18 -5.68 -17.77
N PHE A 18 19.86 -5.48 -16.49
CA PHE A 18 18.79 -4.59 -16.03
C PHE A 18 19.23 -3.14 -15.79
N THR A 19 20.53 -2.87 -15.85
CA THR A 19 21.07 -1.54 -15.55
C THR A 19 21.49 -0.73 -16.78
N GLU A 20 21.61 -1.36 -17.96
CA GLU A 20 22.26 -0.72 -19.10
C GLU A 20 21.35 -0.31 -20.26
N ASP A 21 20.13 -0.86 -20.37
CA ASP A 21 19.28 -0.58 -21.54
C ASP A 21 17.78 -0.87 -21.29
N ASP A 22 16.98 0.20 -21.11
CA ASP A 22 15.51 0.11 -20.93
C ASP A 22 14.81 -0.61 -22.09
N VAL A 23 15.34 -0.53 -23.31
CA VAL A 23 14.75 -1.18 -24.48
C VAL A 23 14.95 -2.68 -24.41
N LYS A 24 16.14 -3.14 -24.04
CA LYS A 24 16.42 -4.57 -23.87
C LYS A 24 15.61 -5.16 -22.73
N LEU A 25 15.48 -4.43 -21.62
CA LEU A 25 14.64 -4.83 -20.51
C LEU A 25 13.18 -4.99 -20.93
N LYS A 26 12.62 -4.02 -21.65
CA LYS A 26 11.25 -4.08 -22.18
C LYS A 26 11.05 -5.27 -23.10
N LEU A 27 11.93 -5.50 -24.04
CA LEU A 27 11.88 -6.63 -24.97
C LEU A 27 11.96 -7.96 -24.22
N TRP A 28 12.86 -8.07 -23.25
CA TRP A 28 12.99 -9.28 -22.45
C TRP A 28 11.71 -9.55 -21.61
N VAL A 29 11.19 -8.51 -20.94
CA VAL A 29 9.94 -8.63 -20.15
C VAL A 29 8.77 -9.04 -21.06
N THR A 30 8.66 -8.44 -22.23
CA THR A 30 7.60 -8.77 -23.21
C THR A 30 7.70 -10.23 -23.65
N SER A 31 8.87 -10.67 -24.07
CA SER A 31 9.08 -12.05 -24.51
C SER A 31 8.83 -13.06 -23.40
N TRP A 32 9.28 -12.74 -22.17
CA TRP A 32 9.02 -13.57 -21.01
C TRP A 32 7.53 -13.68 -20.69
N LEU A 33 6.79 -12.54 -20.75
CA LEU A 33 5.34 -12.54 -20.53
C LEU A 33 4.61 -13.34 -21.60
N GLU A 34 4.97 -13.18 -22.87
CA GLU A 34 4.39 -13.93 -23.97
C GLU A 34 4.59 -15.45 -23.77
N GLU A 35 5.79 -15.87 -23.40
CA GLU A 35 6.10 -17.28 -23.13
C GLU A 35 5.37 -17.78 -21.88
N TYR A 36 5.39 -17.01 -20.79
CA TYR A 36 4.78 -17.36 -19.51
C TYR A 36 3.25 -17.47 -19.62
N LEU A 37 2.59 -16.51 -20.28
CA LEU A 37 1.14 -16.44 -20.38
C LEU A 37 0.56 -17.34 -21.48
N SER A 38 1.32 -17.63 -22.55
CA SER A 38 0.81 -18.41 -23.68
C SER A 38 0.53 -19.88 -23.38
N SER A 39 1.06 -20.40 -22.28
CA SER A 39 1.05 -21.82 -21.98
C SER A 39 -0.04 -22.28 -21.01
N ASP A 40 -0.68 -21.34 -20.28
CA ASP A 40 -1.59 -21.71 -19.18
C ASP A 40 -2.58 -20.58 -18.86
N ILE A 41 -3.88 -20.89 -18.90
CA ILE A 41 -4.94 -19.92 -18.62
C ILE A 41 -4.93 -19.47 -17.14
N ASP A 42 -4.53 -20.35 -16.22
CA ASP A 42 -4.47 -20.00 -14.80
C ASP A 42 -3.40 -18.94 -14.54
N ARG A 43 -2.28 -18.98 -15.28
CA ARG A 43 -1.25 -17.94 -15.24
C ARG A 43 -1.73 -16.59 -15.75
N ILE A 44 -2.64 -16.57 -16.71
CA ILE A 44 -3.27 -15.35 -17.19
C ILE A 44 -4.12 -14.74 -16.06
N TYR A 45 -4.91 -15.56 -15.38
CA TYR A 45 -5.73 -15.10 -14.25
C TYR A 45 -4.85 -14.60 -13.09
N ASP A 46 -3.81 -15.32 -12.73
CA ASP A 46 -2.86 -14.90 -11.71
C ASP A 46 -2.21 -13.55 -12.06
N PHE A 47 -1.81 -13.37 -13.32
CA PHE A 47 -1.23 -12.12 -13.79
C PHE A 47 -2.24 -10.96 -13.75
N ILE A 48 -3.48 -11.19 -14.18
CA ILE A 48 -4.56 -10.17 -14.12
C ILE A 48 -4.85 -9.79 -12.67
N ASN A 49 -4.88 -10.76 -11.75
CA ASN A 49 -5.13 -10.54 -10.33
C ASN A 49 -4.04 -9.74 -9.63
N LEU A 50 -2.84 -9.60 -10.23
CA LEU A 50 -1.80 -8.69 -9.73
C LEU A 50 -2.14 -7.21 -9.95
N PHE A 51 -3.08 -6.91 -10.85
CA PHE A 51 -3.51 -5.56 -11.21
C PHE A 51 -5.03 -5.42 -10.99
N PRO A 52 -5.51 -5.48 -9.75
CA PRO A 52 -6.93 -5.31 -9.50
C PRO A 52 -7.41 -3.96 -10.01
N GLU A 53 -8.65 -3.92 -10.48
CA GLU A 53 -9.27 -2.69 -10.93
C GLU A 53 -9.37 -1.66 -9.79
N PRO A 54 -9.19 -0.37 -10.10
CA PRO A 54 -9.38 0.69 -9.12
C PRO A 54 -10.76 0.64 -8.48
N VAL A 55 -10.81 0.64 -7.16
CA VAL A 55 -12.06 0.60 -6.40
C VAL A 55 -12.16 1.81 -5.48
N ASN A 56 -13.26 2.54 -5.64
CA ASN A 56 -13.57 3.65 -4.77
C ASN A 56 -14.42 3.16 -3.57
N PRO A 57 -13.90 3.20 -2.34
CA PRO A 57 -14.67 2.78 -1.16
C PRO A 57 -15.97 3.56 -0.96
N PHE A 58 -16.08 4.79 -1.47
CA PHE A 58 -17.27 5.64 -1.34
C PHE A 58 -18.43 5.23 -2.24
N ASP A 59 -18.21 4.32 -3.19
CA ASP A 59 -19.27 3.81 -4.07
C ASP A 59 -20.11 2.71 -3.39
N PHE A 60 -19.65 2.18 -2.26
CA PHE A 60 -20.37 1.16 -1.48
C PHE A 60 -21.39 1.79 -0.54
N LYS A 61 -22.56 1.18 -0.46
CA LYS A 61 -23.68 1.68 0.35
C LYS A 61 -23.61 1.24 1.81
N SER A 62 -22.88 0.18 2.09
CA SER A 62 -22.77 -0.39 3.44
C SER A 62 -21.39 -1.00 3.69
N LYS A 63 -21.05 -1.10 4.98
CA LYS A 63 -19.82 -1.76 5.44
C LYS A 63 -19.78 -3.23 4.99
N SER A 64 -20.89 -3.94 5.10
CA SER A 64 -20.98 -5.35 4.74
C SER A 64 -20.75 -5.58 3.25
N GLU A 65 -21.23 -4.69 2.39
CA GLU A 65 -21.01 -4.74 0.95
C GLU A 65 -19.52 -4.55 0.62
N TYR A 66 -18.88 -3.55 1.22
CA TYR A 66 -17.46 -3.30 1.04
C TYR A 66 -16.58 -4.44 1.57
N GLU A 67 -16.87 -4.94 2.78
CA GLU A 67 -16.12 -6.07 3.36
C GLU A 67 -16.28 -7.36 2.55
N ALA A 68 -17.47 -7.62 2.00
CA ALA A 68 -17.68 -8.74 1.08
C ALA A 68 -16.82 -8.59 -0.18
N TYR A 69 -16.83 -7.40 -0.78
CA TYR A 69 -16.01 -7.11 -1.94
C TYR A 69 -14.51 -7.32 -1.68
N ILE A 70 -13.98 -6.79 -0.57
CA ILE A 70 -12.57 -6.94 -0.20
C ILE A 70 -12.21 -8.41 0.00
N ARG A 71 -13.07 -9.18 0.68
CA ARG A 71 -12.86 -10.61 0.91
C ARG A 71 -12.86 -11.41 -0.40
N ASP A 72 -13.79 -11.08 -1.31
CA ASP A 72 -13.98 -11.84 -2.54
C ASP A 72 -12.90 -11.50 -3.60
N ASN A 73 -12.25 -10.33 -3.51
CA ASN A 73 -11.20 -9.89 -4.43
C ASN A 73 -9.77 -10.02 -3.89
N GLU A 74 -9.58 -10.35 -2.61
CA GLU A 74 -8.25 -10.59 -1.99
C GLU A 74 -7.15 -9.64 -2.46
N PHE A 75 -7.14 -8.38 -2.01
CA PHE A 75 -6.07 -7.44 -2.35
C PHE A 75 -4.73 -7.86 -1.76
N ARG A 76 -3.95 -8.57 -2.57
CA ARG A 76 -2.64 -9.08 -2.20
C ARG A 76 -1.54 -8.19 -2.78
N THR A 77 -0.66 -7.71 -1.92
CA THR A 77 0.46 -6.82 -2.30
C THR A 77 1.59 -7.60 -2.97
N LEU A 78 2.52 -6.88 -3.61
CA LEU A 78 3.76 -7.46 -4.14
C LEU A 78 4.65 -8.09 -3.05
N ASN A 79 4.47 -7.68 -1.80
CA ASN A 79 5.12 -8.27 -0.62
C ASN A 79 4.32 -9.44 -0.01
N SER A 80 3.22 -9.84 -0.65
CA SER A 80 2.31 -10.93 -0.22
C SER A 80 1.45 -10.61 1.01
N ASP A 81 1.35 -9.36 1.44
CA ASP A 81 0.42 -8.94 2.48
C ASP A 81 -1.02 -8.91 1.92
N LEU A 82 -2.01 -9.30 2.72
CA LEU A 82 -3.43 -9.06 2.43
C LEU A 82 -3.83 -7.73 3.04
N VAL A 83 -4.18 -6.76 2.20
CA VAL A 83 -4.59 -5.43 2.63
C VAL A 83 -6.11 -5.23 2.56
N LYS A 84 -6.61 -4.24 3.32
CA LYS A 84 -8.05 -4.01 3.48
C LYS A 84 -8.67 -3.08 2.44
N GLY A 85 -7.89 -2.64 1.46
CA GLY A 85 -8.39 -1.76 0.42
C GLY A 85 -7.43 -1.51 -0.73
N TYR A 86 -8.00 -1.07 -1.85
CA TYR A 86 -7.24 -0.78 -3.07
C TYR A 86 -6.17 0.31 -2.86
N GLN A 87 -6.47 1.33 -2.06
CA GLN A 87 -5.53 2.43 -1.82
C GLN A 87 -4.35 2.01 -0.94
N GLU A 88 -4.59 1.12 0.03
CA GLU A 88 -3.52 0.50 0.81
C GLU A 88 -2.65 -0.41 -0.07
N LEU A 89 -3.26 -1.13 -1.04
CA LEU A 89 -2.52 -1.90 -2.03
C LEU A 89 -1.55 -1.02 -2.83
N LEU A 90 -2.01 0.14 -3.30
CA LEU A 90 -1.16 1.08 -4.04
C LEU A 90 0.02 1.57 -3.19
N ILE A 91 -0.25 1.93 -1.93
CA ILE A 91 0.79 2.39 -0.99
C ILE A 91 1.81 1.27 -0.72
N ALA A 92 1.34 0.07 -0.40
CA ALA A 92 2.18 -1.09 -0.13
C ALA A 92 3.08 -1.44 -1.32
N ASN A 93 2.50 -1.50 -2.52
CA ASN A 93 3.24 -1.78 -3.74
C ASN A 93 4.26 -0.68 -4.06
N PHE A 94 3.90 0.59 -3.86
CA PHE A 94 4.83 1.71 -4.00
C PHE A 94 6.03 1.57 -3.06
N LEU A 95 5.80 1.27 -1.78
CA LEU A 95 6.87 1.06 -0.80
C LEU A 95 7.79 -0.10 -1.25
N TYR A 96 7.20 -1.22 -1.62
CA TYR A 96 7.94 -2.41 -2.07
C TYR A 96 8.78 -2.14 -3.33
N GLU A 97 8.20 -1.49 -4.35
CA GLU A 97 8.87 -1.17 -5.61
C GLU A 97 10.05 -0.20 -5.42
N ASN A 98 9.95 0.67 -4.41
CA ASN A 98 11.01 1.61 -4.05
C ASN A 98 11.99 1.07 -3.01
N GLY A 99 11.94 -0.24 -2.70
CA GLY A 99 12.87 -0.90 -1.79
C GLY A 99 12.72 -0.46 -0.33
N VAL A 100 11.58 0.09 0.05
CA VAL A 100 11.28 0.51 1.42
C VAL A 100 10.75 -0.67 2.20
N GLU A 101 11.48 -1.07 3.26
CA GLU A 101 11.04 -2.14 4.15
C GLU A 101 9.95 -1.66 5.08
N TYR A 102 8.81 -2.38 5.10
CA TYR A 102 7.67 -2.05 5.93
C TYR A 102 7.04 -3.28 6.58
N LYS A 103 6.20 -3.05 7.59
CA LYS A 103 5.28 -4.04 8.18
C LYS A 103 3.86 -3.49 8.11
N TYR A 104 2.95 -4.28 7.53
CA TYR A 104 1.53 -3.97 7.46
C TYR A 104 0.85 -4.29 8.80
N GLU A 105 -0.01 -3.37 9.30
CA GLU A 105 -0.79 -3.50 10.54
C GLU A 105 0.00 -4.04 11.75
N SER A 106 1.26 -3.69 11.85
CA SER A 106 2.07 -4.10 12.98
C SER A 106 1.63 -3.38 14.28
N PRO A 107 1.58 -4.06 15.43
CA PRO A 107 1.18 -3.42 16.68
C PRO A 107 2.04 -2.19 16.99
N TYR A 108 1.40 -1.06 17.30
CA TYR A 108 2.09 0.13 17.78
C TYR A 108 2.47 -0.03 19.25
N VAL A 109 3.73 -0.32 19.50
CA VAL A 109 4.23 -0.58 20.86
C VAL A 109 4.68 0.71 21.50
N THR A 110 3.92 1.19 22.50
CA THR A 110 4.30 2.34 23.33
C THR A 110 4.20 1.98 24.80
N LYS A 111 4.88 2.74 25.66
CA LYS A 111 4.74 2.60 27.12
C LYS A 111 3.33 2.95 27.60
N ARG A 112 2.56 3.70 26.80
CA ARG A 112 1.19 4.16 27.11
C ARG A 112 0.10 3.23 26.57
N ARG A 113 0.43 2.19 25.83
CA ARG A 113 -0.54 1.22 25.30
C ARG A 113 -1.43 0.62 26.38
N ILE A 114 -0.89 0.41 27.57
CA ILE A 114 -1.61 -0.14 28.74
C ILE A 114 -2.64 0.86 29.27
N ASP A 115 -2.37 2.15 29.20
CA ASP A 115 -3.21 3.21 29.74
C ASP A 115 -4.43 3.51 28.83
N ILE A 116 -4.34 3.22 27.53
CA ILE A 116 -5.36 3.58 26.54
C ILE A 116 -6.33 2.43 26.26
N GLY A 117 -6.00 1.19 26.62
CA GLY A 117 -6.83 -0.01 26.36
C GLY A 117 -7.09 -0.26 24.86
N PHE A 118 -6.26 0.30 23.99
CA PHE A 118 -6.46 0.37 22.55
C PHE A 118 -5.37 -0.42 21.83
N ASP A 119 -5.76 -1.45 21.07
CA ASP A 119 -4.83 -2.19 20.20
C ASP A 119 -4.67 -1.46 18.86
N TYR A 120 -3.90 -0.37 18.88
CA TYR A 120 -3.63 0.44 17.71
C TYR A 120 -2.60 -0.23 16.80
N ARG A 121 -2.92 -0.29 15.52
CA ARG A 121 -2.09 -0.82 14.46
C ARG A 121 -2.12 0.17 13.30
N PRO A 122 -1.04 0.96 13.10
CA PRO A 122 -0.90 1.78 11.91
C PRO A 122 -0.95 0.94 10.65
N ASP A 123 -1.46 1.49 9.55
CA ASP A 123 -1.52 0.76 8.28
C ASP A 123 -0.14 0.26 7.88
N PHE A 124 0.90 1.11 7.98
CA PHE A 124 2.28 0.70 7.71
C PHE A 124 3.24 1.24 8.77
N LYS A 125 4.16 0.38 9.18
CA LYS A 125 5.36 0.74 9.93
C LYS A 125 6.56 0.62 9.01
N ILE A 126 7.25 1.71 8.71
CA ILE A 126 8.55 1.70 8.02
C ILE A 126 9.65 1.35 9.03
N ILE A 127 10.61 0.55 8.59
CA ILE A 127 11.62 0.00 9.48
C ILE A 127 12.78 0.97 9.66
N GLU A 128 13.26 1.59 8.56
CA GLU A 128 14.38 2.50 8.60
C GLU A 128 14.22 3.66 7.60
N PRO A 129 14.17 4.91 8.11
CA PRO A 129 14.01 5.30 9.53
C PRO A 129 12.68 4.81 10.09
N GLU A 130 12.59 4.57 11.41
CA GLU A 130 11.33 4.17 12.01
C GLU A 130 10.31 5.30 11.92
N LEU A 131 9.24 5.08 11.14
CA LEU A 131 8.10 5.98 11.03
C LEU A 131 6.83 5.18 10.67
N TYR A 132 5.70 5.84 10.73
CA TYR A 132 4.40 5.21 10.54
C TYR A 132 3.62 5.92 9.44
N ILE A 133 2.81 5.16 8.70
CA ILE A 133 1.91 5.70 7.67
C ILE A 133 0.49 5.28 8.02
N GLU A 134 -0.44 6.22 7.92
CA GLU A 134 -1.88 6.00 7.99
C GLU A 134 -2.55 6.53 6.72
N HIS A 135 -3.43 5.72 6.17
CA HIS A 135 -4.26 6.12 5.04
C HIS A 135 -5.69 6.39 5.50
N PHE A 136 -6.09 7.65 5.49
CA PHE A 136 -7.39 8.06 5.99
C PHE A 136 -8.45 8.12 4.88
N GLY A 137 -9.53 7.37 5.05
CA GLY A 137 -10.68 7.30 4.15
C GLY A 137 -11.59 8.54 4.26
N VAL A 138 -11.06 9.74 4.02
CA VAL A 138 -11.82 11.00 4.05
C VAL A 138 -11.62 11.82 2.78
N ASP A 139 -12.68 12.56 2.40
CA ASP A 139 -12.59 13.61 1.39
C ASP A 139 -11.97 14.91 1.97
N ARG A 140 -11.78 15.93 1.13
CA ARG A 140 -11.23 17.24 1.56
C ARG A 140 -12.06 17.97 2.61
N ASN A 141 -13.34 17.61 2.75
CA ASN A 141 -14.24 18.17 3.74
C ASN A 141 -14.36 17.30 5.00
N GLY A 142 -13.54 16.26 5.12
CA GLY A 142 -13.61 15.29 6.21
C GLY A 142 -14.84 14.39 6.16
N ARG A 143 -15.47 14.21 4.98
CA ARG A 143 -16.56 13.26 4.80
C ARG A 143 -15.96 11.86 4.64
N THR A 144 -16.63 10.90 5.22
CA THR A 144 -16.31 9.48 5.17
C THR A 144 -17.24 8.74 4.20
N ARG A 145 -16.97 7.47 3.96
CA ARG A 145 -17.93 6.56 3.31
C ARG A 145 -19.28 6.62 4.04
N PRO A 146 -20.43 6.49 3.33
CA PRO A 146 -21.77 6.76 3.91
C PRO A 146 -22.13 5.96 5.17
N ASP A 147 -21.57 4.77 5.32
CA ASP A 147 -21.82 3.85 6.46
C ASP A 147 -20.92 4.09 7.67
N ILE A 148 -19.98 5.03 7.56
CA ILE A 148 -19.03 5.37 8.62
C ILE A 148 -19.46 6.69 9.28
N ASP A 149 -19.63 6.68 10.61
CA ASP A 149 -19.91 7.91 11.36
C ASP A 149 -18.74 8.90 11.24
N ARG A 150 -19.03 10.01 10.57
CA ARG A 150 -18.04 11.04 10.26
C ARG A 150 -17.38 11.63 11.51
N VAL A 151 -18.16 11.85 12.57
CA VAL A 151 -17.66 12.53 13.77
C VAL A 151 -16.69 11.60 14.50
N SER A 152 -17.11 10.36 14.75
CA SER A 152 -16.29 9.34 15.42
C SER A 152 -15.02 9.05 14.63
N TYR A 153 -15.10 8.98 13.29
CA TYR A 153 -13.94 8.72 12.44
C TYR A 153 -12.92 9.86 12.49
N ASN A 154 -13.37 11.11 12.34
CA ASN A 154 -12.46 12.26 12.47
C ASN A 154 -11.87 12.42 13.88
N GLN A 155 -12.64 12.04 14.93
CA GLN A 155 -12.12 11.97 16.28
C GLN A 155 -11.02 10.90 16.40
N SER A 156 -11.18 9.74 15.77
CA SER A 156 -10.15 8.69 15.76
C SER A 156 -8.86 9.15 15.07
N ILE A 157 -8.96 9.91 13.95
CA ILE A 157 -7.81 10.52 13.29
C ILE A 157 -7.05 11.44 14.27
N ASN A 158 -7.77 12.31 14.97
CA ASN A 158 -7.16 13.21 15.94
C ASN A 158 -6.50 12.46 17.09
N ASN A 159 -7.11 11.39 17.59
CA ASN A 159 -6.55 10.55 18.64
C ASN A 159 -5.23 9.87 18.18
N LYS A 160 -5.17 9.39 16.94
CA LYS A 160 -3.94 8.85 16.35
C LYS A 160 -2.83 9.90 16.28
N ARG A 161 -3.15 11.10 15.78
CA ARG A 161 -2.20 12.24 15.74
C ARG A 161 -1.67 12.61 17.12
N MET A 162 -2.56 12.70 18.11
CA MET A 162 -2.18 12.98 19.49
C MET A 162 -1.24 11.89 20.04
N LEU A 163 -1.57 10.63 19.82
CA LEU A 163 -0.74 9.50 20.26
C LEU A 163 0.67 9.55 19.69
N HIS A 164 0.80 9.75 18.37
CA HIS A 164 2.11 9.87 17.72
C HIS A 164 2.90 11.08 18.22
N ASN A 165 2.23 12.23 18.40
CA ASN A 165 2.86 13.42 18.95
C ASN A 165 3.33 13.22 20.40
N GLU A 166 2.52 12.60 21.26
CA GLU A 166 2.88 12.31 22.65
C GLU A 166 4.01 11.27 22.78
N CYS A 167 4.12 10.37 21.82
CA CYS A 167 5.15 9.35 21.78
C CYS A 167 6.39 9.79 20.99
N GLU A 168 6.39 11.02 20.45
CA GLU A 168 7.48 11.58 19.64
C GLU A 168 7.83 10.70 18.43
N THR A 169 6.82 10.07 17.83
CA THR A 169 6.98 9.25 16.63
C THR A 169 6.45 9.96 15.38
N VAL A 170 7.09 9.73 14.25
CA VAL A 170 6.70 10.35 12.99
C VAL A 170 5.50 9.61 12.39
N LEU A 171 4.42 10.35 12.11
CA LEU A 171 3.25 9.87 11.39
C LEU A 171 3.15 10.57 10.04
N ILE A 172 3.24 9.79 8.96
CA ILE A 172 2.92 10.24 7.61
C ILE A 172 1.45 9.91 7.35
N GLU A 173 0.69 10.92 6.97
CA GLU A 173 -0.73 10.78 6.64
C GLU A 173 -0.92 10.83 5.13
N THR A 174 -1.74 9.92 4.61
CA THR A 174 -2.26 9.92 3.25
C THR A 174 -3.79 9.89 3.29
N PHE A 175 -4.45 10.35 2.23
CA PHE A 175 -5.87 10.57 2.27
C PHE A 175 -6.57 10.04 1.01
N HIS A 176 -7.81 9.61 1.16
CA HIS A 176 -8.66 9.20 0.05
C HIS A 176 -8.76 10.26 -1.07
N TYR A 177 -8.88 11.56 -0.70
CA TYR A 177 -8.95 12.62 -1.71
C TYR A 177 -7.65 12.75 -2.53
N GLU A 178 -6.48 12.42 -1.98
CA GLU A 178 -5.21 12.43 -2.75
C GLU A 178 -5.25 11.37 -3.87
N TRP A 179 -5.90 10.22 -3.61
CA TRP A 179 -6.10 9.20 -4.63
C TRP A 179 -7.10 9.67 -5.71
N ILE A 180 -8.25 10.24 -5.33
CA ILE A 180 -9.24 10.80 -6.27
C ILE A 180 -8.61 11.85 -7.19
N GLU A 181 -7.68 12.65 -6.65
CA GLU A 181 -6.97 13.71 -7.37
C GLU A 181 -5.77 13.18 -8.19
N GLY A 182 -5.44 11.90 -8.08
CA GLY A 182 -4.32 11.27 -8.78
C GLY A 182 -2.94 11.64 -8.24
N VAL A 183 -2.84 12.18 -7.03
CA VAL A 183 -1.58 12.68 -6.42
C VAL A 183 -1.10 11.87 -5.21
N LEU A 184 -1.80 10.78 -4.85
CA LEU A 184 -1.51 9.98 -3.66
C LEU A 184 -0.04 9.54 -3.57
N LEU A 185 0.46 8.88 -4.62
CA LEU A 185 1.81 8.31 -4.59
C LEU A 185 2.90 9.38 -4.74
N GLU A 186 2.63 10.46 -5.47
CA GLU A 186 3.56 11.60 -5.56
C GLU A 186 3.69 12.29 -4.20
N ASN A 187 2.58 12.57 -3.52
CA ASN A 187 2.59 13.16 -2.20
C ASN A 187 3.23 12.23 -1.16
N LEU A 188 2.95 10.93 -1.22
CA LEU A 188 3.60 9.94 -0.36
C LEU A 188 5.12 9.94 -0.57
N LYS A 189 5.57 9.90 -1.82
CA LYS A 189 6.99 9.97 -2.18
C LYS A 189 7.68 11.18 -1.55
N LYS A 190 7.08 12.35 -1.71
CA LYS A 190 7.61 13.59 -1.13
C LYS A 190 7.70 13.50 0.39
N LYS A 191 6.61 13.07 1.06
CA LYS A 191 6.56 12.94 2.52
C LYS A 191 7.62 11.95 3.04
N LEU A 192 7.85 10.84 2.34
CA LEU A 192 8.88 9.86 2.69
C LEU A 192 10.29 10.47 2.60
N LEU A 193 10.60 11.13 1.49
CA LEU A 193 11.89 11.80 1.28
C LEU A 193 12.13 12.91 2.31
N ASP A 194 11.11 13.73 2.61
CA ASP A 194 11.18 14.81 3.62
C ASP A 194 11.47 14.26 5.03
N ASN A 195 11.14 12.98 5.30
CA ASN A 195 11.41 12.29 6.55
C ASN A 195 12.63 11.35 6.49
N GLY A 196 13.47 11.48 5.48
CA GLY A 196 14.76 10.78 5.39
C GLY A 196 14.68 9.33 4.91
N VAL A 197 13.54 8.88 4.37
CA VAL A 197 13.44 7.54 3.76
C VAL A 197 14.19 7.54 2.43
N ILE A 198 15.07 6.55 2.25
CA ILE A 198 15.82 6.36 1.01
C ILE A 198 14.99 5.47 0.07
N LEU A 199 14.73 5.96 -1.13
CA LEU A 199 14.03 5.21 -2.17
C LEU A 199 15.03 4.60 -3.15
N ASN A 200 14.95 3.29 -3.34
CA ASN A 200 15.77 2.50 -4.28
C ASN A 200 14.84 1.74 -5.24
N PRO A 201 14.35 2.42 -6.31
CA PRO A 201 13.44 1.81 -7.29
C PRO A 201 14.11 0.72 -8.15
#